data_009be54ed6d498ee9a0178d6a6dfd2a2
#
_entry.id   009be54ed6d498ee9a0178d6a6dfd2a2
#
_cell.length_a   1.000
_cell.length_b   1.000
_cell.length_c   1.000
_cell.angle_alpha   90.00
_cell.angle_beta   90.00
_cell.angle_gamma   90.00
#
_symmetry.space_group_name_H-M   'P 1'
#
loop_
_entity.id
_entity.type
_entity.pdbx_description
1 polymer ?
#
loop_
_entity_poly.entity_id
_entity_poly.type
_entity_poly.pdbx_seq_one_letter_code
_entity_poly.pdbx_strand_id
1 'polypeptide(L)'
;MRFIYLFAIIILTLLIASCTSTSMKIYRAAGKPTICDGKNDGLGRIVVLPETAWRNDQKEPAKRESMALEEIKNAFLNLPCGSLSAPGGIKNFSTWSSKPESELLKQFSNEGIDTIILLRIEELTPYLYFTFSLPILWVGSNEADFRIRMLSVKTGDVLTDMRVRRSTGGPFNIRPAEWSRAELNAALHDIMGKEKNE
;
A
#
# COMPACT_ATOMS: atom_id res chain seq x y z
N MET A 1 45.03 -25.03 -7.74
CA MET A 1 44.36 -24.16 -8.73
C MET A 1 42.93 -24.59 -9.04
N ARG A 2 42.60 -25.87 -9.31
CA ARG A 2 41.21 -26.32 -9.61
C ARG A 2 40.17 -25.99 -8.52
N PHE A 3 40.53 -26.08 -7.26
CA PHE A 3 39.63 -25.76 -6.12
C PHE A 3 39.26 -24.26 -6.06
N ILE A 4 40.17 -23.38 -6.41
CA ILE A 4 39.94 -21.95 -6.39
C ILE A 4 38.94 -21.56 -7.49
N TYR A 5 39.04 -22.14 -8.67
CA TYR A 5 38.09 -21.93 -9.75
C TYR A 5 36.68 -22.43 -9.43
N LEU A 6 36.59 -23.60 -8.80
CA LEU A 6 35.30 -24.15 -8.36
C LEU A 6 34.64 -23.25 -7.31
N PHE A 7 35.42 -22.74 -6.37
CA PHE A 7 34.93 -21.82 -5.33
C PHE A 7 34.51 -20.48 -5.92
N ALA A 8 35.26 -19.95 -6.89
CA ALA A 8 34.91 -18.70 -7.59
C ALA A 8 33.61 -18.86 -8.42
N ILE A 9 33.42 -19.99 -9.09
CA ILE A 9 32.19 -20.28 -9.85
C ILE A 9 30.99 -20.40 -8.90
N ILE A 10 31.13 -21.04 -7.74
CA ILE A 10 30.07 -21.15 -6.75
C ILE A 10 29.69 -19.78 -6.18
N ILE A 11 30.66 -18.93 -5.86
CA ILE A 11 30.42 -17.55 -5.42
C ILE A 11 29.73 -16.74 -6.52
N LEU A 12 30.17 -16.87 -7.75
CA LEU A 12 29.57 -16.13 -8.88
C LEU A 12 28.13 -16.58 -9.15
N THR A 13 27.84 -17.88 -9.05
CA THR A 13 26.47 -18.39 -9.20
C THR A 13 25.56 -17.96 -8.05
N LEU A 14 26.07 -17.90 -6.81
CA LEU A 14 25.34 -17.38 -5.65
C LEU A 14 25.03 -15.89 -5.79
N LEU A 15 25.96 -15.09 -6.35
CA LEU A 15 25.73 -13.65 -6.61
C LEU A 15 24.66 -13.40 -7.67
N ILE A 16 24.58 -14.27 -8.68
CA ILE A 16 23.56 -14.16 -9.75
C ILE A 16 22.18 -14.60 -9.23
N ALA A 17 22.13 -15.52 -8.27
CA ALA A 17 20.87 -16.00 -7.69
C ALA A 17 20.21 -15.01 -6.71
N SER A 18 20.85 -13.90 -6.38
CA SER A 18 20.30 -12.87 -5.45
C SER A 18 19.32 -11.90 -6.11
N CYS A 19 18.64 -12.29 -7.18
CA CYS A 19 17.65 -11.45 -7.83
C CYS A 19 16.46 -11.19 -6.91
N THR A 20 16.26 -9.92 -6.54
CA THR A 20 15.02 -9.49 -5.89
C THR A 20 13.90 -9.43 -6.92
N SER A 21 12.75 -10.00 -6.59
CA SER A 21 11.54 -9.87 -7.41
C SER A 21 10.53 -8.97 -6.73
N THR A 22 9.91 -8.10 -7.50
CA THR A 22 8.76 -7.30 -7.05
C THR A 22 7.51 -7.83 -7.73
N SER A 23 6.47 -8.04 -6.94
CA SER A 23 5.15 -8.41 -7.44
C SER A 23 4.10 -7.46 -6.92
N MET A 24 3.15 -7.09 -7.77
CA MET A 24 1.97 -6.32 -7.39
C MET A 24 0.73 -7.03 -7.92
N LYS A 25 -0.25 -7.23 -7.05
CA LYS A 25 -1.54 -7.82 -7.39
C LYS A 25 -2.64 -6.87 -6.98
N ILE A 26 -3.54 -6.56 -7.91
CA ILE A 26 -4.72 -5.72 -7.67
C ILE A 26 -5.95 -6.60 -7.89
N TYR A 27 -6.72 -6.78 -6.82
CA TYR A 27 -7.99 -7.48 -6.84
C TYR A 27 -9.09 -6.42 -6.79
N ARG A 28 -9.87 -6.29 -7.86
CA ARG A 28 -10.94 -5.29 -7.96
C ARG A 28 -12.29 -5.93 -7.69
N ALA A 29 -13.06 -5.30 -6.81
CA ALA A 29 -14.46 -5.64 -6.60
C ALA A 29 -15.39 -4.77 -7.45
N ALA A 30 -15.03 -3.49 -7.64
CA ALA A 30 -15.82 -2.54 -8.44
C ALA A 30 -14.95 -1.37 -8.94
N GLY A 31 -15.41 -0.66 -9.96
CA GLY A 31 -14.91 0.62 -10.41
C GLY A 31 -13.63 0.59 -11.23
N LYS A 32 -12.92 1.72 -11.21
CA LYS A 32 -11.72 1.98 -12.02
C LYS A 32 -10.48 1.33 -11.43
N PRO A 33 -9.46 0.99 -12.26
CA PRO A 33 -8.21 0.39 -11.80
C PRO A 33 -7.26 1.38 -11.11
N THR A 34 -7.47 2.67 -11.34
CA THR A 34 -6.66 3.76 -10.80
C THR A 34 -7.56 4.80 -10.16
N ILE A 35 -7.03 5.52 -9.20
CA ILE A 35 -7.74 6.61 -8.51
C ILE A 35 -7.90 7.81 -9.45
N CYS A 36 -6.82 8.16 -10.16
CA CYS A 36 -6.82 9.23 -11.15
C CYS A 36 -6.51 8.65 -12.54
N ASP A 37 -7.39 8.84 -13.52
CA ASP A 37 -7.18 8.32 -14.88
C ASP A 37 -6.76 9.41 -15.90
N GLY A 38 -6.44 10.58 -15.42
CA GLY A 38 -5.96 11.70 -16.23
C GLY A 38 -7.02 12.39 -17.11
N LYS A 39 -8.28 11.95 -17.03
CA LYS A 39 -9.39 12.54 -17.77
C LYS A 39 -10.37 13.18 -16.81
N ASN A 40 -10.15 14.44 -16.44
CA ASN A 40 -11.13 15.36 -15.83
C ASN A 40 -12.15 14.84 -14.78
N ASP A 41 -11.96 13.66 -14.28
CA ASP A 41 -12.78 13.11 -13.21
C ASP A 41 -12.28 13.68 -11.88
N GLY A 42 -12.53 14.97 -11.69
CA GLY A 42 -12.20 15.63 -10.45
C GLY A 42 -12.91 14.94 -9.30
N LEU A 43 -12.15 14.36 -8.39
CA LEU A 43 -12.69 13.77 -7.15
C LEU A 43 -13.19 14.87 -6.20
N GLY A 44 -13.00 16.13 -6.58
CA GLY A 44 -13.39 17.28 -5.76
C GLY A 44 -12.60 17.38 -4.46
N ARG A 45 -13.31 17.74 -3.39
CA ARG A 45 -12.76 17.79 -2.04
C ARG A 45 -12.77 16.39 -1.41
N ILE A 46 -11.60 15.92 -1.02
CA ILE A 46 -11.38 14.56 -0.59
C ILE A 46 -11.11 14.52 0.92
N VAL A 47 -11.66 13.50 1.58
CA VAL A 47 -11.25 13.05 2.90
C VAL A 47 -10.73 11.61 2.83
N VAL A 48 -9.61 11.35 3.48
CA VAL A 48 -9.04 10.01 3.61
C VAL A 48 -9.24 9.53 5.05
N LEU A 49 -9.85 8.36 5.18
CA LEU A 49 -10.12 7.71 6.47
C LEU A 49 -9.28 6.43 6.54
N PRO A 50 -8.07 6.49 7.11
CA PRO A 50 -7.26 5.31 7.29
C PRO A 50 -7.76 4.47 8.47
N GLU A 51 -7.71 3.15 8.31
CA GLU A 51 -7.96 2.15 9.35
C GLU A 51 -6.90 1.06 9.26
N THR A 52 -6.56 0.47 10.41
CA THR A 52 -5.69 -0.70 10.46
C THR A 52 -6.48 -1.92 10.90
N ALA A 53 -6.18 -3.06 10.30
CA ALA A 53 -6.74 -4.35 10.64
C ALA A 53 -5.60 -5.36 10.86
N TRP A 54 -4.73 -5.03 11.81
CA TRP A 54 -3.59 -5.87 12.14
C TRP A 54 -4.02 -7.23 12.68
N ARG A 55 -3.27 -8.25 12.33
CA ARG A 55 -3.38 -9.56 12.97
C ARG A 55 -2.96 -9.46 14.44
N ASN A 56 -3.50 -10.34 15.28
CA ASN A 56 -3.20 -10.34 16.72
C ASN A 56 -1.71 -10.60 17.04
N ASP A 57 -0.99 -11.26 16.13
CA ASP A 57 0.45 -11.54 16.24
C ASP A 57 1.35 -10.45 15.65
N GLN A 58 0.77 -9.35 15.18
CA GLN A 58 1.49 -8.26 14.55
C GLN A 58 2.40 -7.54 15.55
N LYS A 59 3.69 -7.54 15.26
CA LYS A 59 4.69 -6.84 16.08
C LYS A 59 4.68 -5.34 15.80
N GLU A 60 4.90 -4.55 16.84
CA GLU A 60 5.06 -3.09 16.78
C GLU A 60 3.93 -2.36 16.02
N PRO A 61 2.65 -2.58 16.35
CA PRO A 61 1.53 -1.99 15.61
C PRO A 61 1.57 -0.46 15.57
N ALA A 62 1.88 0.21 16.68
CA ALA A 62 1.96 1.66 16.74
C ALA A 62 3.05 2.25 15.81
N LYS A 63 4.21 1.60 15.71
CA LYS A 63 5.27 2.01 14.79
C LYS A 63 4.81 1.88 13.33
N ARG A 64 4.12 0.78 13.00
CA ARG A 64 3.59 0.54 11.66
C ARG A 64 2.51 1.54 11.29
N GLU A 65 1.63 1.89 12.22
CA GLU A 65 0.62 2.93 12.03
C GLU A 65 1.26 4.29 11.74
N SER A 66 2.26 4.69 12.52
CA SER A 66 2.99 5.93 12.30
C SER A 66 3.62 5.98 10.90
N MET A 67 4.31 4.91 10.51
CA MET A 67 4.92 4.78 9.18
C MET A 67 3.87 4.82 8.06
N ALA A 68 2.78 4.09 8.22
CA ALA A 68 1.71 4.05 7.24
C ALA A 68 1.02 5.41 7.08
N LEU A 69 0.75 6.11 8.19
CA LEU A 69 0.11 7.43 8.14
C LEU A 69 0.99 8.45 7.41
N GLU A 70 2.31 8.39 7.60
CA GLU A 70 3.25 9.25 6.91
C GLU A 70 3.21 8.99 5.39
N GLU A 71 3.24 7.72 4.95
CA GLU A 71 3.17 7.39 3.53
C GLU A 71 1.82 7.73 2.90
N ILE A 72 0.72 7.54 3.63
CA ILE A 72 -0.61 7.99 3.18
C ILE A 72 -0.60 9.51 2.98
N LYS A 73 -0.06 10.28 3.93
CA LYS A 73 0.05 11.73 3.78
C LYS A 73 0.86 12.11 2.56
N ASN A 74 2.04 11.53 2.38
CA ASN A 74 2.91 11.82 1.25
C ASN A 74 2.24 11.51 -0.09
N ALA A 75 1.56 10.36 -0.18
CA ALA A 75 0.91 9.92 -1.40
C ALA A 75 -0.29 10.79 -1.78
N PHE A 76 -1.11 11.22 -0.81
CA PHE A 76 -2.33 11.98 -1.07
C PHE A 76 -2.13 13.50 -1.11
N LEU A 77 -0.99 14.04 -0.65
CA LEU A 77 -0.71 15.48 -0.73
C LEU A 77 -0.67 16.01 -2.16
N ASN A 78 -0.22 15.19 -3.11
CA ASN A 78 -0.02 15.57 -4.51
C ASN A 78 -0.98 14.81 -5.44
N LEU A 79 -2.21 14.57 -5.02
CA LEU A 79 -3.17 13.85 -5.84
C LEU A 79 -3.60 14.71 -7.05
N PRO A 80 -3.38 14.25 -8.31
CA PRO A 80 -3.61 15.09 -9.49
C PRO A 80 -5.09 15.31 -9.81
N CYS A 81 -6.00 14.50 -9.28
CA CYS A 81 -7.42 14.52 -9.62
C CYS A 81 -8.34 15.03 -8.52
N GLY A 82 -7.81 15.62 -7.47
CA GLY A 82 -8.61 16.15 -6.37
C GLY A 82 -7.78 16.93 -5.37
N SER A 83 -8.44 17.51 -4.38
CA SER A 83 -7.78 18.26 -3.32
C SER A 83 -8.18 17.72 -1.95
N LEU A 84 -7.20 17.55 -1.08
CA LEU A 84 -7.49 17.21 0.32
C LEU A 84 -8.29 18.35 0.98
N SER A 85 -9.29 17.98 1.75
CA SER A 85 -10.03 18.94 2.56
C SER A 85 -9.12 19.53 3.64
N ALA A 86 -8.93 20.84 3.66
CA ALA A 86 -8.17 21.53 4.68
C ALA A 86 -9.08 22.04 5.81
N PRO A 87 -8.62 22.06 7.09
CA PRO A 87 -7.56 21.27 7.69
C PRO A 87 -8.05 19.86 8.04
N GLY A 88 -7.23 18.86 7.79
CA GLY A 88 -7.52 17.47 8.24
C GLY A 88 -8.14 16.56 7.21
N GLY A 89 -7.84 16.73 5.93
CA GLY A 89 -8.28 15.85 4.85
C GLY A 89 -7.82 14.39 5.01
N ILE A 90 -6.76 14.16 5.78
CA ILE A 90 -6.36 12.83 6.21
C ILE A 90 -6.61 12.74 7.71
N LYS A 91 -7.55 11.89 8.10
CA LYS A 91 -7.87 11.66 9.51
C LYS A 91 -6.81 10.73 10.14
N ASN A 92 -6.72 10.74 11.47
CA ASN A 92 -5.95 9.72 12.18
C ASN A 92 -6.62 8.37 12.02
N PHE A 93 -5.87 7.29 12.28
CA PHE A 93 -6.44 5.95 12.27
C PHE A 93 -7.66 5.87 13.17
N SER A 94 -8.72 5.30 12.62
CA SER A 94 -10.01 5.15 13.32
C SER A 94 -10.72 3.91 12.79
N THR A 95 -11.64 3.39 13.57
CA THR A 95 -12.48 2.24 13.21
C THR A 95 -13.69 2.69 12.40
N TRP A 96 -13.47 3.24 11.19
CA TRP A 96 -14.58 3.67 10.34
C TRP A 96 -15.45 2.48 9.88
N SER A 97 -14.88 1.27 9.77
CA SER A 97 -15.63 0.06 9.37
C SER A 97 -16.71 -0.34 10.38
N SER A 98 -16.68 0.19 11.59
CA SER A 98 -17.75 0.00 12.60
C SER A 98 -18.97 0.89 12.33
N LYS A 99 -18.85 1.89 11.47
CA LYS A 99 -19.94 2.81 11.14
C LYS A 99 -20.62 2.41 9.83
N PRO A 100 -21.96 2.53 9.74
CA PRO A 100 -22.66 2.39 8.47
C PRO A 100 -22.18 3.41 7.45
N GLU A 101 -22.02 3.02 6.18
CA GLU A 101 -21.62 3.94 5.11
C GLU A 101 -22.56 5.14 4.98
N SER A 102 -23.87 4.94 5.20
CA SER A 102 -24.86 6.01 5.18
C SER A 102 -24.61 7.11 6.23
N GLU A 103 -24.06 6.73 7.38
CA GLU A 103 -23.68 7.69 8.42
C GLU A 103 -22.46 8.51 8.00
N LEU A 104 -21.44 7.85 7.41
CA LEU A 104 -20.26 8.51 6.89
C LEU A 104 -20.64 9.50 5.78
N LEU A 105 -21.45 9.06 4.82
CA LEU A 105 -21.92 9.89 3.72
C LEU A 105 -22.64 11.14 4.24
N LYS A 106 -23.56 10.99 5.21
CA LYS A 106 -24.27 12.11 5.82
C LYS A 106 -23.34 13.08 6.55
N GLN A 107 -22.40 12.53 7.34
CA GLN A 107 -21.43 13.35 8.07
C GLN A 107 -20.61 14.20 7.11
N PHE A 108 -20.02 13.60 6.11
CA PHE A 108 -19.09 14.29 5.19
C PHE A 108 -19.80 15.16 4.14
N SER A 109 -21.06 14.87 3.83
CA SER A 109 -21.91 15.79 3.05
C SER A 109 -22.07 17.14 3.75
N ASN A 110 -22.27 17.14 5.06
CA ASN A 110 -22.40 18.38 5.85
C ASN A 110 -21.05 19.17 5.91
N GLU A 111 -19.94 18.48 5.76
CA GLU A 111 -18.59 19.09 5.72
C GLU A 111 -18.21 19.59 4.31
N GLY A 112 -19.07 19.39 3.31
CA GLY A 112 -18.84 19.78 1.92
C GLY A 112 -17.74 18.97 1.25
N ILE A 113 -17.63 17.69 1.60
CA ILE A 113 -16.73 16.72 0.99
C ILE A 113 -17.42 16.08 -0.22
N ASP A 114 -16.69 15.92 -1.32
CA ASP A 114 -17.20 15.29 -2.54
C ASP A 114 -16.89 13.80 -2.58
N THR A 115 -15.71 13.40 -2.08
CA THR A 115 -15.23 12.01 -2.12
C THR A 115 -14.65 11.55 -0.77
N ILE A 116 -15.08 10.38 -0.31
CA ILE A 116 -14.50 9.69 0.84
C ILE A 116 -13.62 8.56 0.33
N ILE A 117 -12.39 8.50 0.82
CA ILE A 117 -11.46 7.39 0.57
C ILE A 117 -11.28 6.61 1.87
N LEU A 118 -11.81 5.40 1.90
CA LEU A 118 -11.65 4.45 2.99
C LEU A 118 -10.42 3.60 2.69
N LEU A 119 -9.39 3.73 3.50
CA LEU A 119 -8.12 3.02 3.31
C LEU A 119 -7.86 2.10 4.50
N ARG A 120 -8.01 0.79 4.30
CA ARG A 120 -7.78 -0.23 5.33
C ARG A 120 -6.48 -0.96 5.06
N ILE A 121 -5.53 -0.83 5.98
CA ILE A 121 -4.25 -1.52 5.91
C ILE A 121 -4.38 -2.85 6.67
N GLU A 122 -4.13 -3.96 5.97
CA GLU A 122 -4.22 -5.30 6.52
C GLU A 122 -2.84 -5.86 6.88
N GLU A 123 -1.81 -5.49 6.10
CA GLU A 123 -0.45 -5.95 6.33
C GLU A 123 0.57 -4.89 5.93
N LEU A 124 1.56 -4.69 6.78
CA LEU A 124 2.73 -3.87 6.51
C LEU A 124 3.92 -4.52 7.23
N THR A 125 4.49 -5.55 6.63
CA THR A 125 5.40 -6.47 7.34
C THR A 125 6.56 -6.92 6.48
N PRO A 126 7.76 -7.00 7.04
CA PRO A 126 8.80 -7.86 6.52
C PRO A 126 8.52 -9.32 6.92
N TYR A 127 8.55 -10.20 5.95
CA TYR A 127 8.53 -11.65 6.17
C TYR A 127 9.93 -12.22 6.01
N LEU A 128 10.29 -13.12 6.90
CA LEU A 128 11.50 -13.91 6.82
C LEU A 128 11.11 -15.39 6.81
N TYR A 129 11.39 -16.05 5.71
CA TYR A 129 11.19 -17.48 5.57
C TYR A 129 12.54 -18.21 5.66
N PHE A 130 12.62 -19.19 6.55
CA PHE A 130 13.75 -20.11 6.61
C PHE A 130 13.40 -21.37 5.81
N THR A 131 14.09 -21.61 4.72
CA THR A 131 13.99 -22.89 4.02
C THR A 131 15.13 -23.80 4.45
N PHE A 132 14.79 -24.94 5.03
CA PHE A 132 15.75 -25.98 5.42
C PHE A 132 16.12 -26.87 4.23
N SER A 133 16.58 -26.29 3.15
CA SER A 133 17.26 -27.04 2.10
C SER A 133 18.70 -26.61 2.05
N LEU A 134 19.62 -27.54 1.91
CA LEU A 134 21.05 -27.24 1.83
C LEU A 134 21.38 -26.48 0.54
N PRO A 135 22.05 -25.33 0.61
CA PRO A 135 22.44 -24.52 1.76
C PRO A 135 21.25 -23.78 2.36
N ILE A 136 21.34 -23.34 3.60
CA ILE A 136 20.29 -22.56 4.29
C ILE A 136 20.03 -21.30 3.47
N LEU A 137 18.96 -21.28 2.69
CA LEU A 137 18.52 -20.12 1.92
C LEU A 137 17.54 -19.33 2.76
N TRP A 138 17.90 -18.11 3.08
CA TRP A 138 17.04 -17.16 3.74
C TRP A 138 16.29 -16.39 2.66
N VAL A 139 14.98 -16.46 2.68
CA VAL A 139 14.12 -15.70 1.77
C VAL A 139 13.40 -14.65 2.61
N GLY A 140 13.70 -13.38 2.36
CA GLY A 140 13.02 -12.26 2.97
C GLY A 140 12.11 -11.57 1.97
N SER A 141 10.95 -11.14 2.42
CA SER A 141 10.07 -10.27 1.63
C SER A 141 9.51 -9.15 2.50
N ASN A 142 9.29 -8.01 1.89
CA ASN A 142 8.51 -6.93 2.46
C ASN A 142 7.17 -6.89 1.76
N GLU A 143 6.11 -6.66 2.51
CA GLU A 143 4.77 -6.70 1.98
C GLU A 143 3.96 -5.52 2.50
N ALA A 144 3.16 -4.94 1.60
CA ALA A 144 2.06 -4.04 1.89
C ALA A 144 0.78 -4.64 1.30
N ASP A 145 -0.22 -4.85 2.14
CA ASP A 145 -1.54 -5.33 1.75
C ASP A 145 -2.59 -4.38 2.33
N PHE A 146 -3.40 -3.79 1.46
CA PHE A 146 -4.40 -2.81 1.87
C PHE A 146 -5.60 -2.81 0.91
N ARG A 147 -6.72 -2.36 1.40
CA ARG A 147 -7.93 -2.13 0.61
C ARG A 147 -8.23 -0.66 0.52
N ILE A 148 -8.59 -0.20 -0.67
CA ILE A 148 -9.11 1.13 -0.92
C ILE A 148 -10.52 1.03 -1.44
N ARG A 149 -11.43 1.79 -0.81
CA ARG A 149 -12.79 1.97 -1.27
C ARG A 149 -13.10 3.46 -1.35
N MET A 150 -13.52 3.92 -2.50
CA MET A 150 -13.87 5.31 -2.76
C MET A 150 -15.36 5.46 -2.94
N LEU A 151 -15.94 6.44 -2.27
CA LEU A 151 -17.36 6.72 -2.29
C LEU A 151 -17.61 8.16 -2.76
N SER A 152 -18.52 8.32 -3.69
CA SER A 152 -19.07 9.65 -4.00
C SER A 152 -20.04 10.07 -2.90
N VAL A 153 -19.77 11.18 -2.22
CA VAL A 153 -20.66 11.68 -1.15
C VAL A 153 -22.00 12.12 -1.72
N LYS A 154 -21.98 12.71 -2.93
CA LYS A 154 -23.19 13.24 -3.58
C LYS A 154 -24.19 12.15 -3.99
N THR A 155 -23.71 11.04 -4.54
CA THR A 155 -24.55 9.97 -5.10
C THR A 155 -24.61 8.72 -4.20
N GLY A 156 -23.65 8.54 -3.31
CA GLY A 156 -23.46 7.33 -2.52
C GLY A 156 -22.84 6.18 -3.31
N ASP A 157 -22.46 6.40 -4.57
CA ASP A 157 -21.91 5.37 -5.42
C ASP A 157 -20.49 4.98 -5.03
N VAL A 158 -20.17 3.71 -5.22
CA VAL A 158 -18.81 3.19 -5.10
C VAL A 158 -18.05 3.51 -6.39
N LEU A 159 -17.15 4.47 -6.32
CA LEU A 159 -16.29 4.86 -7.45
C LEU A 159 -15.21 3.82 -7.73
N THR A 160 -14.65 3.25 -6.67
CA THR A 160 -13.61 2.23 -6.73
C THR A 160 -13.66 1.38 -5.47
N ASP A 161 -13.46 0.08 -5.62
CA ASP A 161 -13.22 -0.87 -4.53
C ASP A 161 -12.15 -1.86 -4.99
N MET A 162 -10.96 -1.80 -4.37
CA MET A 162 -9.85 -2.67 -4.73
C MET A 162 -9.04 -3.07 -3.50
N ARG A 163 -8.48 -4.26 -3.55
CA ARG A 163 -7.42 -4.71 -2.64
C ARG A 163 -6.11 -4.74 -3.40
N VAL A 164 -5.10 -4.16 -2.82
CA VAL A 164 -3.75 -4.06 -3.40
C VAL A 164 -2.79 -4.80 -2.49
N ARG A 165 -2.05 -5.73 -3.06
CA ARG A 165 -0.96 -6.44 -2.40
C ARG A 165 0.31 -6.26 -3.21
N ARG A 166 1.30 -5.63 -2.62
CA ARG A 166 2.63 -5.46 -3.20
C ARG A 166 3.65 -6.11 -2.30
N SER A 167 4.56 -6.87 -2.90
CA SER A 167 5.65 -7.48 -2.18
C SER A 167 6.94 -7.43 -2.99
N THR A 168 8.05 -7.18 -2.33
CA THR A 168 9.41 -7.28 -2.89
C THR A 168 10.24 -8.20 -2.01
N GLY A 169 10.81 -9.23 -2.60
CA GLY A 169 11.58 -10.22 -1.87
C GLY A 169 12.53 -11.02 -2.73
N GLY A 170 13.27 -11.89 -2.10
CA GLY A 170 14.21 -12.79 -2.75
C GLY A 170 15.16 -13.48 -1.78
N PRO A 171 16.02 -14.37 -2.30
CA PRO A 171 17.06 -15.03 -1.49
C PRO A 171 18.00 -13.99 -0.86
N PHE A 172 18.37 -14.24 0.38
CA PHE A 172 19.27 -13.38 1.17
C PHE A 172 18.80 -11.91 1.36
N ASN A 173 17.55 -11.64 1.01
CA ASN A 173 17.00 -10.29 1.09
C ASN A 173 16.40 -10.06 2.47
N ILE A 174 17.26 -9.82 3.46
CA ILE A 174 16.85 -9.41 4.80
C ILE A 174 16.70 -7.90 4.79
N ARG A 175 15.46 -7.45 4.93
CA ARG A 175 15.14 -6.02 4.91
C ARG A 175 14.50 -5.62 6.23
N PRO A 176 14.88 -4.48 6.81
CA PRO A 176 14.25 -3.96 8.02
C PRO A 176 12.79 -3.57 7.76
N ALA A 177 12.01 -3.40 8.83
CA ALA A 177 10.58 -3.07 8.75
C ALA A 177 10.30 -1.80 7.94
N GLU A 178 11.22 -0.85 7.95
CA GLU A 178 11.16 0.41 7.20
C GLU A 178 10.99 0.22 5.69
N TRP A 179 11.41 -0.91 5.15
CA TRP A 179 11.26 -1.21 3.72
C TRP A 179 9.83 -1.58 3.35
N SER A 180 9.02 -2.05 4.29
CA SER A 180 7.59 -2.26 4.06
C SER A 180 6.86 -0.94 3.79
N ARG A 181 7.37 0.16 4.35
CA ARG A 181 6.96 1.53 4.04
C ARG A 181 7.13 1.85 2.56
N ALA A 182 8.28 1.51 1.98
CA ALA A 182 8.54 1.72 0.56
C ALA A 182 7.57 0.94 -0.34
N GLU A 183 7.16 -0.27 0.07
CA GLU A 183 6.15 -1.05 -0.65
C GLU A 183 4.77 -0.37 -0.61
N LEU A 184 4.37 0.15 0.54
CA LEU A 184 3.11 0.90 0.66
C LEU A 184 3.13 2.16 -0.22
N ASN A 185 4.21 2.95 -0.14
CA ASN A 185 4.38 4.16 -0.94
C ASN A 185 4.29 3.85 -2.43
N ALA A 186 5.09 2.89 -2.91
CA ALA A 186 5.10 2.50 -4.31
C ALA A 186 3.73 1.98 -4.79
N ALA A 187 3.04 1.19 -3.96
CA ALA A 187 1.72 0.69 -4.29
C ALA A 187 0.68 1.82 -4.37
N LEU A 188 0.71 2.77 -3.45
CA LEU A 188 -0.18 3.94 -3.48
C LEU A 188 0.07 4.78 -4.74
N HIS A 189 1.32 5.06 -5.09
CA HIS A 189 1.66 5.79 -6.31
C HIS A 189 1.20 5.06 -7.58
N ASP A 190 1.37 3.74 -7.63
CA ASP A 190 0.96 2.95 -8.81
C ASP A 190 -0.56 2.99 -9.05
N ILE A 191 -1.38 3.00 -7.98
CA ILE A 191 -2.85 3.07 -8.09
C ILE A 191 -3.39 4.50 -8.26
N MET A 192 -2.63 5.51 -7.85
CA MET A 192 -3.04 6.91 -8.04
C MET A 192 -3.01 7.36 -9.50
N GLY A 193 -2.41 6.57 -10.38
CA GLY A 193 -2.22 6.93 -11.76
C GLY A 193 -0.93 7.75 -11.93
N LYS A 194 -0.11 7.37 -12.88
CA LYS A 194 1.08 8.14 -13.24
C LYS A 194 0.63 9.42 -13.91
N GLU A 195 1.15 10.55 -13.46
CA GLU A 195 1.23 11.73 -14.29
C GLU A 195 1.90 11.30 -15.61
N LYS A 196 1.18 11.34 -16.72
CA LYS A 196 1.79 11.18 -18.03
C LYS A 196 2.67 12.42 -18.23
N ASN A 197 3.94 12.29 -17.91
CA ASN A 197 4.94 13.22 -18.43
C ASN A 197 4.94 13.03 -19.96
N GLU A 198 4.24 13.91 -20.65
CA GLU A 198 4.36 14.12 -22.08
C GLU A 198 5.68 14.85 -22.38
#